data_d0660e72a51ed63d0c4227f5fc0f540d
#
_entry.id   d0660e72a51ed63d0c4227f5fc0f540d
#
_cell.length_a   1.000
_cell.length_b   1.000
_cell.length_c   1.000
_cell.angle_alpha   90.00
_cell.angle_beta   90.00
_cell.angle_gamma   90.00
#
_symmetry.space_group_name_H-M   'P 1'
#
loop_
_entity.id
_entity.type
_entity.pdbx_description
1 polymer ?
#
loop_
_entity_poly.entity_id
_entity_poly.type
_entity_poly.pdbx_seq_one_letter_code
_entity_poly.pdbx_strand_id
1 'polypeptide(L)'
;TSGPSMNILINVMAIVSLPVAILVHSVTAWIFGLLVARPFWNTPLLAPLFISSALVSGTALVVVTGLVVERVSPFRVGLDVYTGLRKLLIWFVAADAFLLFTEVMTTFVSGEPDHREQLEILLSGRLAPVFWSEITIGLLLPAMLLVSRYGPRPNVIAASSLMLLLGFFAQRVNILFAAE
;
A
#
# COMPACT_ATOMS: atom_id res chain seq x y z
N THR A 1 -33.05 -3.59 -8.28
CA THR A 1 -32.55 -4.64 -9.18
C THR A 1 -32.02 -3.95 -10.45
N SER A 2 -30.70 -3.88 -10.57
CA SER A 2 -30.04 -3.36 -11.77
C SER A 2 -30.39 -4.26 -12.96
N GLY A 3 -30.82 -3.68 -14.09
CA GLY A 3 -31.12 -4.43 -15.31
C GLY A 3 -29.88 -5.11 -15.90
N PRO A 4 -30.03 -6.12 -16.75
CA PRO A 4 -28.91 -6.91 -17.31
C PRO A 4 -27.87 -6.02 -18.05
N SER A 5 -28.29 -4.96 -18.69
CA SER A 5 -27.41 -3.98 -19.34
C SER A 5 -26.52 -3.22 -18.34
N MET A 6 -27.04 -2.88 -17.16
CA MET A 6 -26.29 -2.21 -16.10
C MET A 6 -25.19 -3.13 -15.53
N ASN A 7 -25.47 -4.42 -15.34
CA ASN A 7 -24.50 -5.38 -14.86
C ASN A 7 -23.35 -5.61 -15.88
N ILE A 8 -23.66 -5.62 -17.16
CA ILE A 8 -22.65 -5.70 -18.24
C ILE A 8 -21.75 -4.45 -18.19
N LEU A 9 -22.33 -3.26 -18.10
CA LEU A 9 -21.56 -2.02 -18.01
C LEU A 9 -20.63 -2.00 -16.80
N ILE A 10 -21.12 -2.39 -15.61
CA ILE A 10 -20.33 -2.47 -14.38
C ILE A 10 -19.15 -3.43 -14.55
N ASN A 11 -19.40 -4.62 -15.12
CA ASN A 11 -18.35 -5.61 -15.34
C ASN A 11 -17.30 -5.13 -16.35
N VAL A 12 -17.71 -4.51 -17.44
CA VAL A 12 -16.78 -3.94 -18.44
C VAL A 12 -15.94 -2.83 -17.80
N MET A 13 -16.56 -1.91 -17.07
CA MET A 13 -15.84 -0.85 -16.37
C MET A 13 -14.85 -1.40 -15.34
N ALA A 14 -15.23 -2.44 -14.59
CA ALA A 14 -14.33 -3.09 -13.62
C ALA A 14 -13.12 -3.76 -14.31
N ILE A 15 -13.34 -4.45 -15.45
CA ILE A 15 -12.25 -5.09 -16.20
C ILE A 15 -11.30 -4.05 -16.81
N VAL A 16 -11.82 -2.93 -17.33
CA VAL A 16 -11.00 -1.89 -17.95
C VAL A 16 -10.27 -1.04 -16.90
N SER A 17 -10.90 -0.77 -15.75
CA SER A 17 -10.31 0.07 -14.72
C SER A 17 -9.04 -0.53 -14.11
N LEU A 18 -8.95 -1.85 -13.99
CA LEU A 18 -7.80 -2.51 -13.38
C LEU A 18 -6.49 -2.31 -14.20
N PRO A 19 -6.43 -2.61 -15.51
CA PRO A 19 -5.25 -2.32 -16.33
C PRO A 19 -4.90 -0.84 -16.36
N VAL A 20 -5.91 0.04 -16.44
CA VAL A 20 -5.68 1.49 -16.43
C VAL A 20 -5.04 1.95 -15.12
N ALA A 21 -5.54 1.47 -13.97
CA ALA A 21 -4.95 1.78 -12.67
C ALA A 21 -3.49 1.29 -12.57
N ILE A 22 -3.20 0.08 -13.02
CA ILE A 22 -1.84 -0.46 -13.05
C ILE A 22 -0.93 0.40 -13.95
N LEU A 23 -1.39 0.76 -15.13
CA LEU A 23 -0.62 1.61 -16.05
C LEU A 23 -0.33 2.98 -15.46
N VAL A 24 -1.30 3.65 -14.82
CA VAL A 24 -1.10 4.96 -14.18
C VAL A 24 0.00 4.89 -13.11
N HIS A 25 -0.05 3.87 -12.23
CA HIS A 25 0.96 3.71 -11.19
C HIS A 25 2.34 3.34 -11.75
N SER A 26 2.39 2.50 -12.78
CA SER A 26 3.64 2.12 -13.44
C SER A 26 4.29 3.29 -14.15
N VAL A 27 3.52 4.09 -14.90
CA VAL A 27 4.05 5.28 -15.59
C VAL A 27 4.58 6.30 -14.59
N THR A 28 3.86 6.54 -13.50
CA THR A 28 4.31 7.43 -12.43
C THR A 28 5.64 6.95 -11.83
N ALA A 29 5.74 5.66 -11.52
CA ALA A 29 6.96 5.07 -10.98
C ALA A 29 8.13 5.15 -11.99
N TRP A 30 7.89 4.93 -13.28
CA TRP A 30 8.91 5.05 -14.30
C TRP A 30 9.40 6.49 -14.49
N ILE A 31 8.53 7.49 -14.38
CA ILE A 31 8.93 8.90 -14.42
C ILE A 31 9.94 9.18 -13.28
N PHE A 32 9.70 8.70 -12.07
CA PHE A 32 10.67 8.81 -10.99
C PHE A 32 11.93 7.98 -11.24
N GLY A 33 11.79 6.74 -11.71
CA GLY A 33 12.90 5.84 -12.02
C GLY A 33 13.85 6.33 -13.12
N LEU A 34 13.42 7.24 -13.99
CA LEU A 34 14.27 7.88 -14.99
C LEU A 34 15.18 8.97 -14.42
N LEU A 35 14.96 9.40 -13.18
CA LEU A 35 15.78 10.42 -12.51
C LEU A 35 17.06 9.79 -11.94
N VAL A 36 18.01 9.48 -12.82
CA VAL A 36 19.31 8.86 -12.49
C VAL A 36 20.09 9.68 -11.44
N ALA A 37 19.89 11.00 -11.39
CA ALA A 37 20.49 11.88 -10.38
C ALA A 37 19.96 11.64 -8.94
N ARG A 38 18.95 10.79 -8.79
CA ARG A 38 18.33 10.42 -7.51
C ARG A 38 18.37 8.89 -7.35
N PRO A 39 19.46 8.33 -6.82
CA PRO A 39 19.67 6.88 -6.73
C PRO A 39 18.53 6.14 -6.01
N PHE A 40 17.90 6.78 -5.03
CA PHE A 40 16.76 6.21 -4.28
C PHE A 40 15.53 5.92 -5.17
N TRP A 41 15.36 6.65 -6.27
CA TRP A 41 14.26 6.43 -7.21
C TRP A 41 14.66 5.54 -8.39
N ASN A 42 15.96 5.41 -8.65
CA ASN A 42 16.48 4.65 -9.79
C ASN A 42 16.56 3.15 -9.47
N THR A 43 15.41 2.55 -9.19
CA THR A 43 15.28 1.12 -8.90
C THR A 43 14.18 0.49 -9.74
N PRO A 44 14.39 -0.70 -10.31
CA PRO A 44 13.38 -1.43 -11.06
C PRO A 44 12.19 -1.87 -10.19
N LEU A 45 12.36 -1.93 -8.86
CA LEU A 45 11.32 -2.32 -7.91
C LEU A 45 10.33 -1.19 -7.59
N LEU A 46 10.60 0.04 -8.02
CA LEU A 46 9.73 1.18 -7.71
C LEU A 46 8.30 1.01 -8.27
N ALA A 47 8.17 0.50 -9.51
CA ALA A 47 6.87 0.26 -10.11
C ALA A 47 6.06 -0.85 -9.40
N PRO A 48 6.61 -2.05 -9.13
CA PRO A 48 5.96 -3.04 -8.28
C PRO A 48 5.56 -2.52 -6.89
N LEU A 49 6.43 -1.75 -6.22
CA LEU A 49 6.14 -1.14 -4.91
C LEU A 49 4.99 -0.14 -4.99
N PHE A 50 4.90 0.67 -6.05
CA PHE A 50 3.80 1.61 -6.24
C PHE A 50 2.49 0.89 -6.47
N ILE A 51 2.49 -0.19 -7.24
CA ILE A 51 1.29 -1.01 -7.49
C ILE A 51 0.84 -1.72 -6.20
N SER A 52 1.75 -2.37 -5.47
CA SER A 52 1.40 -3.07 -4.23
C SER A 52 0.84 -2.13 -3.18
N SER A 53 1.48 -0.98 -2.97
CA SER A 53 1.00 0.03 -2.02
C SER A 53 -0.35 0.65 -2.43
N ALA A 54 -0.63 0.78 -3.74
CA ALA A 54 -1.93 1.21 -4.23
C ALA A 54 -3.02 0.16 -3.97
N LEU A 55 -2.71 -1.13 -4.11
CA LEU A 55 -3.64 -2.22 -3.80
C LEU A 55 -3.97 -2.27 -2.30
N VAL A 56 -2.97 -2.10 -1.43
CA VAL A 56 -3.19 -2.03 0.03
C VAL A 56 -4.03 -0.81 0.38
N SER A 57 -3.61 0.38 -0.03
CA SER A 57 -4.29 1.63 0.32
C SER A 57 -5.69 1.70 -0.29
N GLY A 58 -5.88 1.26 -1.54
CA GLY A 58 -7.19 1.19 -2.18
C GLY A 58 -8.15 0.26 -1.46
N THR A 59 -7.69 -0.95 -1.10
CA THR A 59 -8.52 -1.91 -0.34
C THR A 59 -8.83 -1.39 1.07
N ALA A 60 -7.86 -0.80 1.75
CA ALA A 60 -8.06 -0.18 3.05
C ALA A 60 -9.06 0.99 3.00
N LEU A 61 -9.00 1.81 1.95
CA LEU A 61 -9.95 2.90 1.72
C LEU A 61 -11.38 2.39 1.52
N VAL A 62 -11.56 1.30 0.75
CA VAL A 62 -12.87 0.67 0.57
C VAL A 62 -13.45 0.20 1.90
N VAL A 63 -12.63 -0.41 2.77
CA VAL A 63 -13.06 -0.82 4.12
C VAL A 63 -13.51 0.38 4.95
N VAL A 64 -12.68 1.43 5.02
CA VAL A 64 -12.99 2.64 5.81
C VAL A 64 -14.25 3.32 5.29
N THR A 65 -14.37 3.48 3.98
CA THR A 65 -15.54 4.08 3.34
C THR A 65 -16.81 3.28 3.61
N GLY A 66 -16.74 1.94 3.51
CA GLY A 66 -17.87 1.06 3.83
C GLY A 66 -18.37 1.25 5.27
N LEU A 67 -17.45 1.31 6.23
CA LEU A 67 -17.80 1.52 7.64
C LEU A 67 -18.33 2.93 7.92
N VAL A 68 -17.82 3.95 7.24
CA VAL A 68 -18.37 5.32 7.33
C VAL A 68 -19.78 5.36 6.78
N VAL A 69 -20.02 4.77 5.62
CA VAL A 69 -21.36 4.70 4.99
C VAL A 69 -22.36 3.99 5.88
N GLU A 70 -21.96 2.89 6.55
CA GLU A 70 -22.83 2.20 7.51
C GLU A 70 -23.22 3.05 8.74
N ARG A 71 -22.37 4.01 9.12
CA ARG A 71 -22.67 4.91 10.25
C ARG A 71 -23.61 6.05 9.87
N VAL A 72 -23.53 6.54 8.62
CA VAL A 72 -24.32 7.70 8.17
C VAL A 72 -25.54 7.34 7.34
N SER A 73 -25.70 6.07 6.96
CA SER A 73 -26.75 5.56 6.09
C SER A 73 -27.37 4.29 6.66
N PRO A 74 -28.62 3.95 6.33
CA PRO A 74 -29.22 2.64 6.67
C PRO A 74 -28.61 1.48 5.86
N PHE A 75 -27.74 1.76 4.90
CA PHE A 75 -27.05 0.73 4.12
C PHE A 75 -26.13 -0.11 5.00
N ARG A 76 -26.18 -1.43 4.84
CA ARG A 76 -25.33 -2.37 5.58
C ARG A 76 -24.50 -3.19 4.60
N VAL A 77 -23.20 -3.21 4.82
CA VAL A 77 -22.26 -4.09 4.13
C VAL A 77 -22.23 -5.42 4.90
N GLY A 78 -22.38 -6.54 4.22
CA GLY A 78 -22.34 -7.85 4.87
C GLY A 78 -20.96 -8.15 5.48
N LEU A 79 -20.94 -8.87 6.60
CA LEU A 79 -19.68 -9.30 7.25
C LEU A 79 -18.78 -10.12 6.32
N ASP A 80 -19.37 -10.85 5.37
CA ASP A 80 -18.65 -11.64 4.38
C ASP A 80 -17.78 -10.75 3.47
N VAL A 81 -18.27 -9.55 3.13
CA VAL A 81 -17.50 -8.57 2.34
C VAL A 81 -16.28 -8.09 3.12
N TYR A 82 -16.45 -7.70 4.38
CA TYR A 82 -15.33 -7.28 5.22
C TYR A 82 -14.31 -8.40 5.44
N THR A 83 -14.79 -9.63 5.59
CA THR A 83 -13.93 -10.81 5.72
C THR A 83 -13.14 -11.06 4.43
N GLY A 84 -13.76 -10.88 3.27
CA GLY A 84 -13.11 -10.94 1.96
C GLY A 84 -12.04 -9.86 1.80
N LEU A 85 -12.39 -8.60 2.09
CA LEU A 85 -11.46 -7.46 2.04
C LEU A 85 -10.28 -7.63 3.01
N ARG A 86 -10.53 -8.14 4.21
CA ARG A 86 -9.47 -8.49 5.17
C ARG A 86 -8.48 -9.49 4.59
N LYS A 87 -8.95 -10.57 3.93
CA LYS A 87 -8.08 -11.56 3.31
C LYS A 87 -7.23 -10.93 2.20
N LEU A 88 -7.83 -10.08 1.37
CA LEU A 88 -7.10 -9.33 0.34
C LEU A 88 -6.05 -8.42 0.95
N LEU A 89 -6.38 -7.68 2.02
CA LEU A 89 -5.42 -6.83 2.73
C LEU A 89 -4.23 -7.64 3.26
N ILE A 90 -4.45 -8.80 3.86
CA ILE A 90 -3.37 -9.66 4.36
C ILE A 90 -2.41 -10.03 3.22
N TRP A 91 -2.94 -10.46 2.07
CA TRP A 91 -2.12 -10.83 0.93
C TRP A 91 -1.37 -9.65 0.32
N PHE A 92 -2.04 -8.50 0.16
CA PHE A 92 -1.40 -7.31 -0.40
C PHE A 92 -0.34 -6.73 0.52
N VAL A 93 -0.59 -6.70 1.83
CA VAL A 93 0.41 -6.28 2.83
C VAL A 93 1.60 -7.23 2.85
N ALA A 94 1.38 -8.54 2.74
CA ALA A 94 2.47 -9.51 2.67
C ALA A 94 3.31 -9.34 1.38
N ALA A 95 2.66 -9.10 0.25
CA ALA A 95 3.35 -8.81 -1.01
C ALA A 95 4.15 -7.51 -0.94
N ASP A 96 3.58 -6.45 -0.39
CA ASP A 96 4.25 -5.16 -0.22
C ASP A 96 5.45 -5.26 0.73
N ALA A 97 5.29 -5.94 1.87
CA ALA A 97 6.37 -6.21 2.81
C ALA A 97 7.53 -7.01 2.16
N PHE A 98 7.20 -7.99 1.33
CA PHE A 98 8.19 -8.75 0.57
C PHE A 98 8.94 -7.88 -0.44
N LEU A 99 8.24 -7.03 -1.18
CA LEU A 99 8.86 -6.11 -2.13
C LEU A 99 9.76 -5.08 -1.43
N LEU A 100 9.31 -4.52 -0.31
CA LEU A 100 10.09 -3.60 0.51
C LEU A 100 11.36 -4.28 1.06
N PHE A 101 11.22 -5.50 1.56
CA PHE A 101 12.37 -6.29 2.01
C PHE A 101 13.37 -6.54 0.86
N THR A 102 12.85 -6.91 -0.33
CA THR A 102 13.69 -7.13 -1.52
C THR A 102 14.42 -5.85 -1.93
N GLU A 103 13.76 -4.69 -1.88
CA GLU A 103 14.36 -3.39 -2.17
C GLU A 103 15.52 -3.09 -1.23
N VAL A 104 15.29 -3.21 0.08
CA VAL A 104 16.34 -2.99 1.09
C VAL A 104 17.52 -3.96 0.89
N MET A 105 17.23 -5.25 0.63
CA MET A 105 18.28 -6.25 0.41
C MET A 105 19.06 -5.98 -0.88
N THR A 106 18.39 -5.64 -1.97
CA THR A 106 19.03 -5.32 -3.25
C THR A 106 19.94 -4.10 -3.11
N THR A 107 19.46 -3.06 -2.45
CA THR A 107 20.24 -1.85 -2.16
C THR A 107 21.46 -2.15 -1.28
N PHE A 108 21.29 -3.00 -0.27
CA PHE A 108 22.38 -3.42 0.61
C PHE A 108 23.47 -4.21 -0.13
N VAL A 109 23.08 -5.10 -1.06
CA VAL A 109 23.99 -5.99 -1.81
C VAL A 109 24.61 -5.32 -3.02
N SER A 110 23.99 -4.27 -3.60
CA SER A 110 24.46 -3.60 -4.82
C SER A 110 25.89 -3.07 -4.72
N GLY A 111 26.35 -2.73 -3.51
CA GLY A 111 27.72 -2.29 -3.27
C GLY A 111 28.04 -0.88 -3.78
N GLU A 112 27.08 -0.19 -4.41
CA GLU A 112 27.28 1.17 -4.89
C GLU A 112 27.34 2.15 -3.72
N PRO A 113 28.36 3.06 -3.69
CA PRO A 113 28.55 3.99 -2.57
C PRO A 113 27.32 4.86 -2.30
N ASP A 114 26.68 5.37 -3.35
CA ASP A 114 25.51 6.25 -3.28
C ASP A 114 24.30 5.54 -2.65
N HIS A 115 24.11 4.26 -2.95
CA HIS A 115 23.05 3.45 -2.37
C HIS A 115 23.29 3.13 -0.87
N ARG A 116 24.55 2.96 -0.47
CA ARG A 116 24.91 2.73 0.93
C ARG A 116 24.68 3.97 1.79
N GLU A 117 25.07 5.15 1.30
CA GLU A 117 24.82 6.40 2.01
C GLU A 117 23.33 6.63 2.24
N GLN A 118 22.50 6.31 1.24
CA GLN A 118 21.04 6.40 1.37
C GLN A 118 20.47 5.41 2.38
N LEU A 119 20.95 4.17 2.41
CA LEU A 119 20.55 3.20 3.43
C LEU A 119 20.93 3.67 4.84
N GLU A 120 22.10 4.26 5.02
CA GLU A 120 22.50 4.82 6.31
C GLU A 120 21.59 5.97 6.75
N ILE A 121 21.21 6.87 5.83
CA ILE A 121 20.27 7.96 6.10
C ILE A 121 18.88 7.40 6.48
N LEU A 122 18.45 6.34 5.81
CA LEU A 122 17.13 5.72 6.01
C LEU A 122 17.08 4.89 7.30
N LEU A 123 18.12 4.07 7.58
CA LEU A 123 18.12 3.11 8.70
C LEU A 123 18.59 3.74 10.02
N SER A 124 19.55 4.68 9.97
CA SER A 124 20.23 5.21 11.15
C SER A 124 20.34 6.75 11.14
N GLY A 125 20.05 7.41 10.03
CA GLY A 125 20.17 8.86 9.86
C GLY A 125 18.90 9.64 10.20
N ARG A 126 18.77 10.81 9.58
CA ARG A 126 17.69 11.77 9.85
C ARG A 126 16.29 11.22 9.54
N LEU A 127 16.16 10.28 8.63
CA LEU A 127 14.89 9.67 8.21
C LEU A 127 14.55 8.39 8.99
N ALA A 128 15.46 7.85 9.78
CA ALA A 128 15.28 6.63 10.53
C ALA A 128 14.02 6.61 11.42
N PRO A 129 13.68 7.67 12.18
CA PRO A 129 12.47 7.67 13.00
C PRO A 129 11.19 7.52 12.15
N VAL A 130 11.13 8.18 10.99
CA VAL A 130 9.98 8.10 10.08
C VAL A 130 9.92 6.73 9.45
N PHE A 131 11.02 6.21 8.93
CA PHE A 131 11.12 4.88 8.33
C PHE A 131 10.72 3.76 9.29
N TRP A 132 11.27 3.75 10.50
CA TRP A 132 10.93 2.73 11.49
C TRP A 132 9.50 2.85 12.01
N SER A 133 8.96 4.07 12.14
CA SER A 133 7.55 4.27 12.48
C SER A 133 6.61 3.76 11.37
N GLU A 134 6.97 3.99 10.12
CA GLU A 134 6.24 3.47 8.95
C GLU A 134 6.21 1.93 8.97
N ILE A 135 7.36 1.28 9.11
CA ILE A 135 7.45 -0.18 9.16
C ILE A 135 6.69 -0.73 10.36
N THR A 136 6.89 -0.18 11.56
CA THR A 136 6.31 -0.75 12.78
C THR A 136 4.82 -0.45 12.91
N ILE A 137 4.42 0.80 12.78
CA ILE A 137 3.04 1.25 13.01
C ILE A 137 2.22 1.18 11.71
N GLY A 138 2.84 1.50 10.56
CA GLY A 138 2.17 1.56 9.27
C GLY A 138 2.03 0.20 8.57
N LEU A 139 2.92 -0.76 8.85
CA LEU A 139 2.93 -2.06 8.15
C LEU A 139 2.79 -3.24 9.11
N LEU A 140 3.73 -3.44 10.05
CA LEU A 140 3.78 -4.65 10.89
C LEU A 140 2.60 -4.73 11.86
N LEU A 141 2.30 -3.65 12.58
CA LEU A 141 1.23 -3.65 13.58
C LEU A 141 -0.15 -3.93 12.94
N PRO A 142 -0.58 -3.27 11.86
CA PRO A 142 -1.84 -3.59 11.20
C PRO A 142 -1.83 -5.00 10.58
N ALA A 143 -0.70 -5.49 10.05
CA ALA A 143 -0.58 -6.86 9.57
C ALA A 143 -0.83 -7.88 10.70
N MET A 144 -0.19 -7.69 11.85
CA MET A 144 -0.37 -8.54 13.03
C MET A 144 -1.82 -8.50 13.54
N LEU A 145 -2.45 -7.32 13.56
CA LEU A 145 -3.85 -7.18 13.96
C LEU A 145 -4.78 -7.91 13.00
N LEU A 146 -4.57 -7.79 11.68
CA LEU A 146 -5.37 -8.48 10.67
C LEU A 146 -5.24 -10.00 10.75
N VAL A 147 -4.07 -10.54 11.05
CA VAL A 147 -3.82 -12.00 11.17
C VAL A 147 -4.28 -12.53 12.52
N SER A 148 -4.34 -11.70 13.56
CA SER A 148 -4.69 -12.12 14.91
C SER A 148 -6.09 -12.75 15.01
N ARG A 149 -6.36 -13.44 16.13
CA ARG A 149 -7.67 -13.98 16.47
C ARG A 149 -8.80 -12.92 16.53
N TYR A 150 -8.45 -11.67 16.69
CA TYR A 150 -9.37 -10.54 16.71
C TYR A 150 -9.59 -9.92 15.32
N GLY A 151 -8.76 -10.30 14.33
CA GLY A 151 -8.78 -9.79 12.98
C GLY A 151 -10.14 -9.84 12.26
N PRO A 152 -11.03 -10.84 12.48
CA PRO A 152 -12.35 -10.86 11.86
C PRO A 152 -13.33 -9.80 12.37
N ARG A 153 -13.01 -9.09 13.46
CA ARG A 153 -13.89 -8.07 14.03
C ARG A 153 -13.87 -6.81 13.16
N PRO A 154 -15.04 -6.23 12.77
CA PRO A 154 -15.10 -5.04 11.92
C PRO A 154 -14.27 -3.86 12.43
N ASN A 155 -14.28 -3.64 13.75
CA ASN A 155 -13.52 -2.56 14.38
C ASN A 155 -12.00 -2.77 14.24
N VAL A 156 -11.52 -4.02 14.27
CA VAL A 156 -10.09 -4.34 14.08
C VAL A 156 -9.71 -4.15 12.63
N ILE A 157 -10.56 -4.59 11.70
CA ILE A 157 -10.33 -4.35 10.25
C ILE A 157 -10.27 -2.84 9.98
N ALA A 158 -11.20 -2.06 10.57
CA ALA A 158 -11.22 -0.61 10.44
C ALA A 158 -9.95 0.06 10.97
N ALA A 159 -9.55 -0.28 12.20
CA ALA A 159 -8.35 0.27 12.82
C ALA A 159 -7.10 -0.07 12.02
N SER A 160 -6.95 -1.33 11.60
CA SER A 160 -5.84 -1.76 10.76
C SER A 160 -5.83 -1.04 9.41
N SER A 161 -7.00 -0.85 8.79
CA SER A 161 -7.10 -0.13 7.50
C SER A 161 -6.71 1.34 7.64
N LEU A 162 -7.10 2.01 8.72
CA LEU A 162 -6.66 3.39 9.00
C LEU A 162 -5.16 3.48 9.24
N MET A 163 -4.59 2.54 9.99
CA MET A 163 -3.14 2.50 10.22
C MET A 163 -2.38 2.27 8.92
N LEU A 164 -2.85 1.36 8.06
CA LEU A 164 -2.28 1.14 6.73
C LEU A 164 -2.34 2.41 5.87
N LEU A 165 -3.49 3.11 5.81
CA LEU A 165 -3.61 4.36 5.05
C LEU A 165 -2.63 5.42 5.53
N LEU A 166 -2.50 5.62 6.86
CA LEU A 166 -1.55 6.57 7.42
C LEU A 166 -0.10 6.15 7.17
N GLY A 167 0.21 4.86 7.31
CA GLY A 167 1.53 4.31 7.04
C GLY A 167 1.96 4.51 5.59
N PHE A 168 1.10 4.15 4.64
CA PHE A 168 1.39 4.35 3.21
C PHE A 168 1.42 5.81 2.80
N PHE A 169 0.67 6.69 3.46
CA PHE A 169 0.82 8.13 3.27
C PHE A 169 2.19 8.61 3.76
N ALA A 170 2.63 8.19 4.95
CA ALA A 170 3.95 8.50 5.48
C ALA A 170 5.06 7.97 4.57
N GLN A 171 4.91 6.76 4.02
CA GLN A 171 5.83 6.18 3.03
C GLN A 171 5.99 7.09 1.80
N ARG A 172 4.88 7.60 1.25
CA ARG A 172 4.93 8.52 0.10
C ARG A 172 5.67 9.81 0.43
N VAL A 173 5.41 10.36 1.60
CA VAL A 173 6.11 11.55 2.11
C VAL A 173 7.61 11.24 2.27
N ASN A 174 7.94 10.09 2.85
CA ASN A 174 9.33 9.67 3.07
C ASN A 174 10.09 9.50 1.74
N ILE A 175 9.48 8.85 0.74
CA ILE A 175 10.07 8.72 -0.61
C ILE A 175 10.36 10.08 -1.24
N LEU A 176 9.50 11.09 -1.04
CA LEU A 176 9.71 12.44 -1.57
C LEU A 176 10.86 13.15 -0.85
N PHE A 177 10.92 13.09 0.47
CA PHE A 177 11.95 13.76 1.26
C PHE A 177 13.31 13.02 1.28
N ALA A 178 13.33 11.71 1.06
CA ALA A 178 14.57 10.95 0.97
C ALA A 178 15.39 11.30 -0.29
N ALA A 179 14.74 11.94 -1.26
CA ALA A 179 15.38 12.34 -2.51
C ALA A 179 15.93 13.78 -2.49
N GLU A 180 15.73 14.55 -1.41
CA GLU A 180 16.33 15.89 -1.22
C GLU A 180 17.67 15.80 -0.50
#